data_6a2fe3ab2e2875aa6068f517a726e0b7
#
_entry.id   6a2fe3ab2e2875aa6068f517a726e0b7
#
_cell.length_a   1.000
_cell.length_b   1.000
_cell.length_c   1.000
_cell.angle_alpha   90.00
_cell.angle_beta   90.00
_cell.angle_gamma   90.00
#
_symmetry.space_group_name_H-M   'P 1'
#
loop_
_entity.id
_entity.type
_entity.pdbx_description
1 polymer ?
#
loop_
_entity_poly.entity_id
_entity_poly.type
_entity_poly.pdbx_seq_one_letter_code
_entity_poly.pdbx_strand_id
1 'polypeptide(L)'
;MTPPLAPPIAAKAAPAAPSPAYALWLRRQHNQHALVLGARLLLLLVFFGLWELLARTHVVNPMLTSYPSALWPTFVDLLQNGHLAMHTWATLKATLIGFVASMVLGVAVAAGLWWSGFVYKVLDPFLVVANAMPKIAFVPIFYIWLGSDYSVYGMAVAIAVFVTIMVVFEGFQATDPNKIKLARTLGAGRAQVLQLVVLPGSVPTLIAALKMNIGLALVGVIVGEFQSSSEGLGFLIVNGSQVFKLNIVMTAIVVLALMSALMYFAIARLEAVVARRYK
;
A
#
# COMPACT_ATOMS: atom_id res chain seq x y z
N MET A 1 -69.29 -7.86 -21.55
CA MET A 1 -67.94 -7.83 -22.14
C MET A 1 -66.94 -8.09 -21.03
N THR A 2 -66.44 -9.31 -20.98
CA THR A 2 -65.38 -9.74 -20.05
C THR A 2 -64.01 -9.36 -20.65
N PRO A 3 -63.09 -8.75 -19.89
CA PRO A 3 -61.74 -8.40 -20.43
C PRO A 3 -60.94 -9.68 -20.74
N PRO A 4 -60.08 -9.69 -21.76
CA PRO A 4 -59.27 -10.83 -22.13
C PRO A 4 -58.26 -11.16 -21.02
N LEU A 5 -58.15 -12.46 -20.67
CA LEU A 5 -57.17 -12.98 -19.73
C LEU A 5 -55.75 -12.67 -20.22
N ALA A 6 -54.92 -12.12 -19.36
CA ALA A 6 -53.49 -11.88 -19.63
C ALA A 6 -52.80 -13.22 -19.96
N PRO A 7 -51.86 -13.24 -20.93
CA PRO A 7 -51.13 -14.47 -21.26
C PRO A 7 -50.28 -14.94 -20.07
N PRO A 8 -50.14 -16.27 -19.89
CA PRO A 8 -49.34 -16.81 -18.80
C PRO A 8 -47.91 -16.35 -18.88
N ILE A 9 -47.36 -15.85 -17.74
CA ILE A 9 -45.97 -15.47 -17.61
C ILE A 9 -45.10 -16.69 -17.95
N ALA A 10 -44.36 -16.59 -19.03
CA ALA A 10 -43.46 -17.66 -19.48
C ALA A 10 -42.54 -18.08 -18.32
N ALA A 11 -42.62 -19.33 -17.93
CA ALA A 11 -41.75 -19.91 -16.92
C ALA A 11 -40.30 -19.67 -17.31
N LYS A 12 -39.51 -19.09 -16.41
CA LYS A 12 -38.09 -18.81 -16.58
C LYS A 12 -37.41 -20.11 -16.99
N ALA A 13 -36.99 -20.22 -18.26
CA ALA A 13 -36.35 -21.42 -18.77
C ALA A 13 -35.12 -21.75 -17.88
N ALA A 14 -35.02 -23.02 -17.49
CA ALA A 14 -33.87 -23.50 -16.75
C ALA A 14 -32.60 -23.16 -17.50
N PRO A 15 -31.50 -22.75 -16.84
CA PRO A 15 -30.25 -22.39 -17.51
C PRO A 15 -29.81 -23.56 -18.40
N ALA A 16 -29.66 -23.29 -19.70
CA ALA A 16 -29.23 -24.30 -20.66
C ALA A 16 -27.89 -24.89 -20.24
N ALA A 17 -27.73 -26.22 -20.34
CA ALA A 17 -26.45 -26.87 -20.04
C ALA A 17 -25.33 -26.23 -20.86
N PRO A 18 -24.16 -25.99 -20.27
CA PRO A 18 -23.06 -25.34 -20.95
C PRO A 18 -22.64 -26.12 -22.20
N SER A 19 -22.42 -25.45 -23.32
CA SER A 19 -21.97 -26.09 -24.55
C SER A 19 -20.67 -26.88 -24.32
N PRO A 20 -20.43 -27.99 -25.05
CA PRO A 20 -19.20 -28.78 -24.90
C PRO A 20 -17.91 -27.93 -25.05
N ALA A 21 -17.94 -26.94 -25.94
CA ALA A 21 -16.82 -26.01 -26.12
C ALA A 21 -16.58 -25.13 -24.87
N TYR A 22 -17.64 -24.66 -24.22
CA TYR A 22 -17.54 -23.88 -23.00
C TYR A 22 -17.06 -24.73 -21.81
N ALA A 23 -17.50 -25.98 -21.72
CA ALA A 23 -17.02 -26.91 -20.71
C ALA A 23 -15.52 -27.23 -20.88
N LEU A 24 -15.04 -27.39 -22.11
CA LEU A 24 -13.62 -27.56 -22.42
C LEU A 24 -12.81 -26.29 -22.09
N TRP A 25 -13.35 -25.11 -22.38
CA TRP A 25 -12.72 -23.84 -22.05
C TRP A 25 -12.58 -23.66 -20.53
N LEU A 26 -13.63 -23.94 -19.75
CA LEU A 26 -13.59 -23.89 -18.29
C LEU A 26 -12.56 -24.87 -17.72
N ARG A 27 -12.46 -26.10 -18.24
CA ARG A 27 -11.43 -27.07 -17.82
C ARG A 27 -10.02 -26.56 -18.12
N ARG A 28 -9.80 -25.98 -19.31
CA ARG A 28 -8.50 -25.38 -19.66
C ARG A 28 -8.14 -24.23 -18.75
N GLN A 29 -9.09 -23.35 -18.45
CA GLN A 29 -8.89 -22.23 -17.53
C GLN A 29 -8.57 -22.70 -16.11
N HIS A 30 -9.29 -23.70 -15.61
CA HIS A 30 -9.03 -24.30 -14.29
C HIS A 30 -7.64 -24.94 -14.23
N ASN A 31 -7.28 -25.72 -15.24
CA ASN A 31 -5.96 -26.33 -15.35
C ASN A 31 -4.84 -25.28 -15.45
N GLN A 32 -5.05 -24.19 -16.18
CA GLN A 32 -4.08 -23.09 -16.23
C GLN A 32 -3.90 -22.42 -14.86
N HIS A 33 -4.97 -22.18 -14.12
CA HIS A 33 -4.86 -21.66 -12.74
C HIS A 33 -4.11 -22.61 -11.82
N ALA A 34 -4.38 -23.91 -11.89
CA ALA A 34 -3.66 -24.92 -11.12
C ALA A 34 -2.17 -24.99 -11.49
N LEU A 35 -1.85 -24.95 -12.79
CA LEU A 35 -0.46 -24.91 -13.29
C LEU A 35 0.28 -23.67 -12.83
N VAL A 36 -0.36 -22.50 -12.93
CA VAL A 36 0.22 -21.22 -12.46
C VAL A 36 0.47 -21.25 -10.95
N LEU A 37 -0.48 -21.78 -10.18
CA LEU A 37 -0.31 -21.93 -8.73
C LEU A 37 0.81 -22.92 -8.41
N GLY A 38 0.84 -24.08 -9.09
CA GLY A 38 1.89 -25.08 -8.96
C GLY A 38 3.28 -24.50 -9.30
N ALA A 39 3.39 -23.75 -10.40
CA ALA A 39 4.63 -23.08 -10.78
C ALA A 39 5.09 -22.03 -9.76
N ARG A 40 4.16 -21.26 -9.16
CA ARG A 40 4.48 -20.32 -8.09
C ARG A 40 4.99 -21.01 -6.84
N LEU A 41 4.33 -22.09 -6.42
CA LEU A 41 4.75 -22.89 -5.26
C LEU A 41 6.10 -23.55 -5.51
N LEU A 42 6.31 -24.10 -6.71
CA LEU A 42 7.60 -24.71 -7.09
C LEU A 42 8.72 -23.66 -7.05
N LEU A 43 8.48 -22.46 -7.59
CA LEU A 43 9.45 -21.36 -7.56
C LEU A 43 9.84 -20.99 -6.12
N LEU A 44 8.84 -20.87 -5.22
CA LEU A 44 9.10 -20.61 -3.81
C LEU A 44 9.88 -21.75 -3.14
N LEU A 45 9.49 -23.00 -3.39
CA LEU A 45 10.20 -24.18 -2.84
C LEU A 45 11.64 -24.24 -3.33
N VAL A 46 11.86 -24.01 -4.62
CA VAL A 46 13.22 -23.98 -5.19
C VAL A 46 14.03 -22.84 -4.59
N PHE A 47 13.45 -21.65 -4.45
CA PHE A 47 14.13 -20.49 -3.86
C PHE A 47 14.55 -20.77 -2.41
N PHE A 48 13.61 -21.16 -1.56
CA PHE A 48 13.91 -21.44 -0.15
C PHE A 48 14.80 -22.69 0.03
N GLY A 49 14.60 -23.71 -0.81
CA GLY A 49 15.43 -24.92 -0.80
C GLY A 49 16.87 -24.66 -1.21
N LEU A 50 17.09 -23.85 -2.25
CA LEU A 50 18.43 -23.43 -2.66
C LEU A 50 19.10 -22.57 -1.59
N TRP A 51 18.37 -21.62 -1.00
CA TRP A 51 18.91 -20.79 0.08
C TRP A 51 19.34 -21.65 1.28
N GLU A 52 18.52 -22.59 1.72
CA GLU A 52 18.84 -23.52 2.80
C GLU A 52 20.05 -24.39 2.44
N LEU A 53 20.07 -24.96 1.22
CA LEU A 53 21.13 -25.85 0.75
C LEU A 53 22.48 -25.13 0.66
N LEU A 54 22.52 -23.94 0.04
CA LEU A 54 23.75 -23.16 -0.14
C LEU A 54 24.36 -22.73 1.20
N ALA A 55 23.52 -22.41 2.19
CA ALA A 55 23.97 -22.09 3.53
C ALA A 55 24.48 -23.30 4.29
N ARG A 56 23.78 -24.46 4.22
CA ARG A 56 24.20 -25.70 4.91
C ARG A 56 25.45 -26.36 4.30
N THR A 57 25.63 -26.25 3.00
CA THR A 57 26.83 -26.74 2.32
C THR A 57 28.05 -25.82 2.46
N HIS A 58 27.88 -24.69 3.20
CA HIS A 58 28.93 -23.69 3.38
C HIS A 58 29.46 -23.08 2.06
N VAL A 59 28.74 -23.25 0.95
CA VAL A 59 29.03 -22.52 -0.31
C VAL A 59 28.92 -21.02 -0.07
N VAL A 60 27.95 -20.63 0.75
CA VAL A 60 27.81 -19.27 1.27
C VAL A 60 27.95 -19.32 2.79
N ASN A 61 28.65 -18.34 3.36
CA ASN A 61 28.87 -18.32 4.82
C ASN A 61 27.54 -18.12 5.57
N PRO A 62 27.08 -19.08 6.39
CA PRO A 62 25.80 -18.98 7.11
C PRO A 62 25.69 -17.77 8.04
N MET A 63 26.83 -17.29 8.58
CA MET A 63 26.85 -16.06 9.39
C MET A 63 26.50 -14.81 8.59
N LEU A 64 26.77 -14.81 7.27
CA LEU A 64 26.55 -13.64 6.39
C LEU A 64 25.22 -13.71 5.64
N THR A 65 24.55 -14.85 5.56
CA THR A 65 23.34 -15.01 4.75
C THR A 65 22.13 -15.48 5.54
N SER A 66 22.34 -16.02 6.76
CA SER A 66 21.30 -16.76 7.47
C SER A 66 20.76 -17.93 6.60
N TYR A 67 19.73 -18.63 7.04
CA TYR A 67 19.03 -19.66 6.30
C TYR A 67 17.62 -19.88 6.87
N PRO A 68 16.65 -20.33 6.05
CA PRO A 68 15.25 -20.44 6.44
C PRO A 68 14.98 -21.16 7.75
N SER A 69 15.66 -22.29 8.02
CA SER A 69 15.42 -23.05 9.24
C SER A 69 15.95 -22.35 10.52
N ALA A 70 16.87 -21.37 10.40
CA ALA A 70 17.32 -20.56 11.53
C ALA A 70 16.34 -19.45 11.91
N LEU A 71 15.44 -19.05 10.99
CA LEU A 71 14.52 -17.94 11.23
C LEU A 71 13.49 -18.27 12.30
N TRP A 72 12.97 -19.50 12.33
CA TRP A 72 11.96 -19.89 13.30
C TRP A 72 12.43 -19.84 14.76
N PRO A 73 13.55 -20.48 15.13
CA PRO A 73 14.06 -20.36 16.50
C PRO A 73 14.45 -18.92 16.85
N THR A 74 14.99 -18.15 15.91
CA THR A 74 15.29 -16.73 16.12
C THR A 74 14.02 -15.90 16.33
N PHE A 75 12.95 -16.18 15.60
CA PHE A 75 11.65 -15.54 15.79
C PHE A 75 11.09 -15.80 17.19
N VAL A 76 11.14 -17.05 17.65
CA VAL A 76 10.68 -17.43 19.00
C VAL A 76 11.51 -16.73 20.07
N ASP A 77 12.83 -16.72 19.94
CA ASP A 77 13.73 -16.05 20.89
C ASP A 77 13.47 -14.54 20.90
N LEU A 78 13.35 -13.90 19.76
CA LEU A 78 13.02 -12.47 19.69
C LEU A 78 11.64 -12.14 20.25
N LEU A 79 10.69 -13.07 20.13
CA LEU A 79 9.35 -12.86 20.69
C LEU A 79 9.37 -12.95 22.22
N GLN A 80 10.15 -13.87 22.78
CA GLN A 80 10.22 -14.12 24.22
C GLN A 80 11.18 -13.16 24.94
N ASN A 81 12.37 -12.94 24.37
CA ASN A 81 13.48 -12.25 25.04
C ASN A 81 13.88 -10.94 24.35
N GLY A 82 13.56 -10.77 23.07
CA GLY A 82 14.02 -9.66 22.21
C GLY A 82 12.98 -8.58 21.96
N HIS A 83 11.86 -8.56 22.70
CA HIS A 83 10.79 -7.56 22.58
C HIS A 83 10.25 -7.34 21.16
N LEU A 84 10.25 -8.39 20.31
CA LEU A 84 9.80 -8.32 18.92
C LEU A 84 8.41 -7.69 18.75
N ALA A 85 7.48 -8.01 19.66
CA ALA A 85 6.14 -7.45 19.64
C ALA A 85 6.15 -5.92 19.85
N MET A 86 7.01 -5.40 20.72
CA MET A 86 7.19 -3.97 20.97
C MET A 86 7.74 -3.28 19.73
N HIS A 87 8.80 -3.83 19.11
CA HIS A 87 9.39 -3.28 17.89
C HIS A 87 8.41 -3.31 16.71
N THR A 88 7.66 -4.40 16.55
CA THR A 88 6.61 -4.51 15.51
C THR A 88 5.52 -3.47 15.72
N TRP A 89 5.08 -3.27 16.97
CA TRP A 89 4.07 -2.28 17.31
C TRP A 89 4.58 -0.84 17.07
N ALA A 90 5.82 -0.54 17.41
CA ALA A 90 6.43 0.76 17.15
C ALA A 90 6.42 1.11 15.65
N THR A 91 6.89 0.20 14.79
CA THR A 91 6.86 0.38 13.33
C THR A 91 5.43 0.50 12.80
N LEU A 92 4.51 -0.36 13.26
CA LEU A 92 3.10 -0.32 12.85
C LEU A 92 2.45 1.01 13.21
N LYS A 93 2.60 1.46 14.46
CA LYS A 93 2.08 2.73 14.97
C LYS A 93 2.63 3.91 14.16
N ALA A 94 3.95 3.95 13.95
CA ALA A 94 4.59 5.00 13.18
C ALA A 94 4.09 5.03 11.73
N THR A 95 3.93 3.87 11.10
CA THR A 95 3.41 3.76 9.74
C THR A 95 1.98 4.25 9.63
N LEU A 96 1.10 3.87 10.56
CA LEU A 96 -0.30 4.33 10.55
C LEU A 96 -0.41 5.84 10.75
N ILE A 97 0.36 6.41 11.67
CA ILE A 97 0.37 7.85 11.90
C ILE A 97 0.92 8.58 10.66
N GLY A 98 2.06 8.16 10.12
CA GLY A 98 2.65 8.74 8.92
C GLY A 98 1.72 8.62 7.71
N PHE A 99 1.06 7.47 7.55
CA PHE A 99 0.06 7.23 6.51
C PHE A 99 -1.12 8.21 6.61
N VAL A 100 -1.74 8.32 7.79
CA VAL A 100 -2.89 9.22 7.97
C VAL A 100 -2.46 10.67 7.78
N ALA A 101 -1.34 11.08 8.37
CA ALA A 101 -0.83 12.45 8.25
C ALA A 101 -0.51 12.81 6.79
N SER A 102 0.19 11.95 6.05
CA SER A 102 0.51 12.18 4.64
C SER A 102 -0.73 12.19 3.75
N MET A 103 -1.74 11.36 4.03
CA MET A 103 -3.02 11.39 3.31
C MET A 103 -3.78 12.69 3.56
N VAL A 104 -3.93 13.09 4.82
CA VAL A 104 -4.65 14.33 5.17
C VAL A 104 -3.97 15.55 4.56
N LEU A 105 -2.65 15.66 4.74
CA LEU A 105 -1.86 16.76 4.17
C LEU A 105 -1.88 16.73 2.64
N GLY A 106 -1.71 15.56 2.04
CA GLY A 106 -1.70 15.40 0.58
C GLY A 106 -3.04 15.80 -0.06
N VAL A 107 -4.15 15.33 0.51
CA VAL A 107 -5.50 15.71 0.03
C VAL A 107 -5.77 17.21 0.25
N ALA A 108 -5.37 17.76 1.40
CA ALA A 108 -5.56 19.19 1.69
C ALA A 108 -4.78 20.07 0.70
N VAL A 109 -3.50 19.73 0.43
CA VAL A 109 -2.69 20.47 -0.55
C VAL A 109 -3.24 20.30 -1.97
N ALA A 110 -3.62 19.08 -2.37
CA ALA A 110 -4.25 18.84 -3.68
C ALA A 110 -5.54 19.64 -3.86
N ALA A 111 -6.37 19.75 -2.80
CA ALA A 111 -7.56 20.59 -2.82
C ALA A 111 -7.22 22.10 -2.96
N GLY A 112 -6.17 22.57 -2.30
CA GLY A 112 -5.65 23.94 -2.44
C GLY A 112 -5.14 24.23 -3.86
N LEU A 113 -4.44 23.29 -4.48
CA LEU A 113 -3.99 23.39 -5.87
C LEU A 113 -5.16 23.40 -6.86
N TRP A 114 -6.15 22.56 -6.63
CA TRP A 114 -7.36 22.54 -7.45
C TRP A 114 -8.16 23.84 -7.32
N TRP A 115 -8.15 24.46 -6.13
CA TRP A 115 -8.85 25.72 -5.88
C TRP A 115 -8.30 26.87 -6.72
N SER A 116 -7.00 26.91 -6.99
CA SER A 116 -6.36 27.99 -7.76
C SER A 116 -5.42 27.43 -8.83
N GLY A 117 -5.86 27.49 -10.08
CA GLY A 117 -5.02 27.12 -11.23
C GLY A 117 -3.75 27.97 -11.37
N PHE A 118 -3.73 29.19 -10.80
CA PHE A 118 -2.51 30.00 -10.73
C PHE A 118 -1.51 29.40 -9.76
N VAL A 119 -1.95 29.07 -8.54
CA VAL A 119 -1.10 28.45 -7.52
C VAL A 119 -0.53 27.12 -8.02
N TYR A 120 -1.38 26.32 -8.68
CA TYR A 120 -0.91 25.08 -9.31
C TYR A 120 0.23 25.33 -10.30
N LYS A 121 0.04 26.23 -11.29
CA LYS A 121 1.06 26.52 -12.31
C LYS A 121 2.38 27.01 -11.72
N VAL A 122 2.32 27.72 -10.59
CA VAL A 122 3.51 28.20 -9.89
C VAL A 122 4.20 27.07 -9.13
N LEU A 123 3.44 26.22 -8.45
CA LEU A 123 4.00 25.18 -7.57
C LEU A 123 4.34 23.87 -8.28
N ASP A 124 3.73 23.60 -9.44
CA ASP A 124 3.92 22.35 -10.19
C ASP A 124 5.41 21.98 -10.41
N PRO A 125 6.27 22.86 -10.95
CA PRO A 125 7.68 22.50 -11.13
C PRO A 125 8.39 22.20 -9.80
N PHE A 126 8.04 22.88 -8.72
CA PHE A 126 8.61 22.62 -7.39
C PHE A 126 8.14 21.29 -6.81
N LEU A 127 6.88 20.93 -7.02
CA LEU A 127 6.35 19.62 -6.60
C LEU A 127 7.03 18.46 -7.32
N VAL A 128 7.27 18.61 -8.64
CA VAL A 128 8.00 17.61 -9.43
C VAL A 128 9.43 17.45 -8.93
N VAL A 129 10.15 18.55 -8.71
CA VAL A 129 11.51 18.52 -8.17
C VAL A 129 11.53 17.92 -6.77
N ALA A 130 10.64 18.37 -5.88
CA ALA A 130 10.55 17.84 -4.51
C ALA A 130 10.22 16.34 -4.47
N ASN A 131 9.41 15.87 -5.43
CA ASN A 131 9.15 14.43 -5.55
C ASN A 131 10.36 13.66 -6.05
N ALA A 132 11.15 14.21 -6.95
CA ALA A 132 12.35 13.57 -7.52
C ALA A 132 13.55 13.56 -6.56
N MET A 133 13.57 14.44 -5.55
CA MET A 133 14.69 14.51 -4.59
C MET A 133 14.82 13.22 -3.77
N PRO A 134 16.05 12.74 -3.49
CA PRO A 134 16.32 11.60 -2.63
C PRO A 134 16.01 11.95 -1.16
N LYS A 135 14.78 11.67 -0.74
CA LYS A 135 14.27 12.06 0.59
C LYS A 135 15.06 11.45 1.74
N ILE A 136 15.74 10.33 1.51
CA ILE A 136 16.62 9.70 2.51
C ILE A 136 17.75 10.63 2.97
N ALA A 137 18.19 11.55 2.12
CA ALA A 137 19.21 12.53 2.46
C ALA A 137 18.75 13.52 3.56
N PHE A 138 17.45 13.65 3.78
CA PHE A 138 16.90 14.53 4.81
C PHE A 138 16.82 13.89 6.20
N VAL A 139 17.12 12.60 6.36
CA VAL A 139 17.04 11.90 7.66
C VAL A 139 17.82 12.63 8.76
N PRO A 140 19.09 13.06 8.57
CA PRO A 140 19.82 13.80 9.60
C PRO A 140 19.15 15.13 9.96
N ILE A 141 18.54 15.80 8.99
CA ILE A 141 17.84 17.09 9.19
C ILE A 141 16.60 16.88 10.04
N PHE A 142 15.78 15.86 9.70
CA PHE A 142 14.60 15.51 10.51
C PHE A 142 14.98 15.10 11.94
N TYR A 143 16.10 14.40 12.09
CA TYR A 143 16.62 14.06 13.43
C TYR A 143 16.97 15.30 14.24
N ILE A 144 17.66 16.26 13.64
CA ILE A 144 18.05 17.53 14.30
C ILE A 144 16.82 18.37 14.65
N TRP A 145 15.84 18.46 13.74
CA TRP A 145 14.67 19.32 13.92
C TRP A 145 13.62 18.75 14.83
N LEU A 146 13.39 17.44 14.77
CA LEU A 146 12.26 16.76 15.44
C LEU A 146 12.71 15.88 16.61
N GLY A 147 14.02 15.60 16.72
CA GLY A 147 14.56 14.64 17.68
C GLY A 147 14.33 13.18 17.26
N SER A 148 14.88 12.26 18.08
CA SER A 148 14.79 10.81 17.83
C SER A 148 13.36 10.30 17.72
N ASP A 149 12.47 10.81 18.58
CA ASP A 149 11.12 10.25 18.74
C ASP A 149 10.18 10.61 17.60
N TYR A 150 10.34 11.81 17.01
CA TYR A 150 9.43 12.32 15.98
C TYR A 150 10.01 12.29 14.54
N SER A 151 11.31 12.10 14.40
CA SER A 151 11.96 12.05 13.07
C SER A 151 11.43 10.93 12.19
N VAL A 152 11.08 9.78 12.77
CA VAL A 152 10.48 8.64 12.08
C VAL A 152 9.16 9.01 11.42
N TYR A 153 8.30 9.73 12.15
CA TYR A 153 7.02 10.21 11.61
C TYR A 153 7.23 11.26 10.53
N GLY A 154 8.19 12.19 10.73
CA GLY A 154 8.57 13.18 9.74
C GLY A 154 9.01 12.56 8.42
N MET A 155 9.84 11.52 8.49
CA MET A 155 10.31 10.78 7.32
C MET A 155 9.17 10.04 6.61
N ALA A 156 8.26 9.41 7.36
CA ALA A 156 7.10 8.76 6.80
C ALA A 156 6.24 9.74 5.98
N VAL A 157 5.96 10.92 6.56
CA VAL A 157 5.21 11.97 5.87
C VAL A 157 5.97 12.51 4.67
N ALA A 158 7.26 12.83 4.81
CA ALA A 158 8.07 13.41 3.73
C ALA A 158 8.17 12.50 2.50
N ILE A 159 8.24 11.18 2.69
CA ILE A 159 8.31 10.23 1.56
C ILE A 159 6.95 10.08 0.89
N ALA A 160 5.86 10.04 1.64
CA ALA A 160 4.54 9.70 1.13
C ALA A 160 3.74 10.91 0.61
N VAL A 161 3.92 12.11 1.20
CA VAL A 161 3.04 13.27 0.94
C VAL A 161 3.09 13.76 -0.50
N PHE A 162 4.28 13.85 -1.12
CA PHE A 162 4.41 14.40 -2.47
C PHE A 162 3.73 13.53 -3.52
N VAL A 163 3.90 12.21 -3.43
CA VAL A 163 3.20 11.26 -4.31
C VAL A 163 1.70 11.35 -4.09
N THR A 164 1.25 11.48 -2.84
CA THR A 164 -0.17 11.64 -2.52
C THR A 164 -0.74 12.91 -3.12
N ILE A 165 -0.04 14.05 -3.00
CA ILE A 165 -0.47 15.32 -3.60
C ILE A 165 -0.67 15.16 -5.11
N MET A 166 0.31 14.59 -5.81
CA MET A 166 0.27 14.44 -7.26
C MET A 166 -0.87 13.53 -7.70
N VAL A 167 -0.97 12.33 -7.12
CA VAL A 167 -2.01 11.35 -7.49
C VAL A 167 -3.42 11.86 -7.19
N VAL A 168 -3.61 12.49 -6.02
CA VAL A 168 -4.93 13.06 -5.66
C VAL A 168 -5.29 14.23 -6.55
N PHE A 169 -4.34 15.11 -6.85
CA PHE A 169 -4.56 16.25 -7.72
C PHE A 169 -4.89 15.82 -9.16
N GLU A 170 -4.20 14.82 -9.71
CA GLU A 170 -4.54 14.22 -11.00
C GLU A 170 -5.97 13.65 -10.98
N GLY A 171 -6.38 13.00 -9.90
CA GLY A 171 -7.74 12.52 -9.72
C GLY A 171 -8.78 13.65 -9.73
N PHE A 172 -8.46 14.80 -9.12
CA PHE A 172 -9.32 15.97 -9.16
C PHE A 172 -9.43 16.57 -10.56
N GLN A 173 -8.33 16.61 -11.31
CA GLN A 173 -8.34 17.08 -12.71
C GLN A 173 -9.06 16.12 -13.66
N ALA A 174 -9.05 14.82 -13.39
CA ALA A 174 -9.75 13.81 -14.20
C ALA A 174 -11.27 13.84 -14.05
N THR A 175 -11.82 14.70 -13.15
CA THR A 175 -13.25 14.86 -13.00
C THR A 175 -13.87 15.46 -14.26
N ASP A 176 -14.97 14.86 -14.76
CA ASP A 176 -15.66 15.26 -15.98
C ASP A 176 -16.00 16.77 -15.97
N PRO A 177 -15.44 17.56 -16.91
CA PRO A 177 -15.70 19.00 -16.99
C PRO A 177 -17.18 19.35 -17.20
N ASN A 178 -17.97 18.46 -17.79
CA ASN A 178 -19.40 18.70 -18.02
C ASN A 178 -20.17 18.64 -16.71
N LYS A 179 -19.79 17.75 -15.78
CA LYS A 179 -20.38 17.70 -14.44
C LYS A 179 -20.08 18.98 -13.66
N ILE A 180 -18.86 19.49 -13.77
CA ILE A 180 -18.46 20.76 -13.15
C ILE A 180 -19.24 21.96 -13.76
N LYS A 181 -19.37 21.97 -15.07
CA LYS A 181 -20.18 23.03 -15.77
C LYS A 181 -21.64 22.98 -15.34
N LEU A 182 -22.24 21.78 -15.32
CA LEU A 182 -23.62 21.59 -14.89
C LEU A 182 -23.85 22.13 -13.46
N ALA A 183 -23.00 21.73 -12.52
CA ALA A 183 -23.09 22.20 -11.14
C ALA A 183 -23.02 23.72 -11.05
N ARG A 184 -22.11 24.35 -11.80
CA ARG A 184 -22.01 25.82 -11.87
C ARG A 184 -23.24 26.50 -12.48
N THR A 185 -23.82 25.90 -13.52
CA THR A 185 -25.07 26.42 -14.15
C THR A 185 -26.23 26.36 -13.15
N LEU A 186 -26.23 25.40 -12.23
CA LEU A 186 -27.20 25.29 -11.14
C LEU A 186 -26.87 26.21 -9.94
N GLY A 187 -25.87 27.11 -10.07
CA GLY A 187 -25.51 28.09 -9.04
C GLY A 187 -24.52 27.59 -7.99
N ALA A 188 -23.91 26.42 -8.17
CA ALA A 188 -22.94 25.89 -7.20
C ALA A 188 -21.66 26.74 -7.15
N GLY A 189 -21.28 27.16 -5.95
CA GLY A 189 -19.99 27.80 -5.68
C GLY A 189 -18.82 26.85 -5.75
N ARG A 190 -17.57 27.36 -5.76
CA ARG A 190 -16.35 26.53 -5.86
C ARG A 190 -16.26 25.45 -4.79
N ALA A 191 -16.61 25.78 -3.54
CA ALA A 191 -16.61 24.83 -2.43
C ALA A 191 -17.61 23.67 -2.66
N GLN A 192 -18.81 24.00 -3.13
CA GLN A 192 -19.86 23.01 -3.43
C GLN A 192 -19.45 22.13 -4.61
N VAL A 193 -18.82 22.68 -5.65
CA VAL A 193 -18.28 21.90 -6.76
C VAL A 193 -17.21 20.93 -6.27
N LEU A 194 -16.27 21.36 -5.41
CA LEU A 194 -15.25 20.50 -4.84
C LEU A 194 -15.87 19.37 -4.02
N GLN A 195 -16.78 19.70 -3.11
CA GLN A 195 -17.34 18.73 -2.16
C GLN A 195 -18.35 17.76 -2.80
N LEU A 196 -19.19 18.24 -3.72
CA LEU A 196 -20.30 17.46 -4.26
C LEU A 196 -20.01 16.82 -5.62
N VAL A 197 -18.99 17.27 -6.35
CA VAL A 197 -18.67 16.78 -7.68
C VAL A 197 -17.27 16.20 -7.75
N VAL A 198 -16.25 16.99 -7.37
CA VAL A 198 -14.84 16.59 -7.55
C VAL A 198 -14.41 15.51 -6.57
N LEU A 199 -14.62 15.72 -5.28
CA LEU A 199 -14.25 14.72 -4.25
C LEU A 199 -14.96 13.38 -4.46
N PRO A 200 -16.30 13.33 -4.66
CA PRO A 200 -16.97 12.06 -4.94
C PRO A 200 -16.53 11.43 -6.27
N GLY A 201 -16.30 12.25 -7.29
CA GLY A 201 -15.82 11.79 -8.60
C GLY A 201 -14.42 11.20 -8.56
N SER A 202 -13.59 11.63 -7.61
CA SER A 202 -12.19 11.21 -7.45
C SER A 202 -12.02 10.04 -6.48
N VAL A 203 -13.10 9.51 -5.90
CA VAL A 203 -13.01 8.38 -4.93
C VAL A 203 -12.19 7.20 -5.44
N PRO A 204 -12.31 6.74 -6.70
CA PRO A 204 -11.45 5.65 -7.20
C PRO A 204 -9.96 5.99 -7.13
N THR A 205 -9.60 7.22 -7.48
CA THR A 205 -8.19 7.70 -7.44
C THR A 205 -7.71 7.88 -5.99
N LEU A 206 -8.58 8.36 -5.10
CA LEU A 206 -8.27 8.45 -3.66
C LEU A 206 -7.98 7.07 -3.06
N ILE A 207 -8.72 6.04 -3.47
CA ILE A 207 -8.48 4.66 -3.03
C ILE A 207 -7.13 4.14 -3.58
N ALA A 208 -6.82 4.44 -4.84
CA ALA A 208 -5.52 4.10 -5.41
C ALA A 208 -4.38 4.81 -4.65
N ALA A 209 -4.56 6.09 -4.31
CA ALA A 209 -3.62 6.86 -3.50
C ALA A 209 -3.42 6.23 -2.11
N LEU A 210 -4.48 5.74 -1.44
CA LEU A 210 -4.36 5.03 -0.15
C LEU A 210 -3.45 3.80 -0.25
N LYS A 211 -3.59 2.99 -1.30
CA LYS A 211 -2.75 1.80 -1.50
C LYS A 211 -1.28 2.14 -1.72
N MET A 212 -1.00 3.18 -2.49
CA MET A 212 0.38 3.63 -2.73
C MET A 212 0.97 4.24 -1.47
N ASN A 213 0.21 5.08 -0.78
CA ASN A 213 0.65 5.82 0.39
C ASN A 213 1.05 4.91 1.55
N ILE A 214 0.28 3.83 1.84
CA ILE A 214 0.60 2.93 2.95
C ILE A 214 1.98 2.29 2.78
N GLY A 215 2.34 1.89 1.56
CA GLY A 215 3.67 1.36 1.25
C GLY A 215 4.77 2.41 1.38
N LEU A 216 4.52 3.61 0.87
CA LEU A 216 5.48 4.73 0.96
C LEU A 216 5.69 5.19 2.40
N ALA A 217 4.63 5.25 3.20
CA ALA A 217 4.72 5.58 4.62
C ALA A 217 5.56 4.55 5.38
N LEU A 218 5.36 3.25 5.11
CA LEU A 218 6.16 2.19 5.69
C LEU A 218 7.64 2.31 5.31
N VAL A 219 7.95 2.56 4.03
CA VAL A 219 9.33 2.83 3.59
C VAL A 219 9.92 4.02 4.35
N GLY A 220 9.15 5.10 4.51
CA GLY A 220 9.56 6.27 5.26
C GLY A 220 9.88 5.99 6.72
N VAL A 221 9.03 5.17 7.37
CA VAL A 221 9.25 4.73 8.75
C VAL A 221 10.55 3.94 8.87
N ILE A 222 10.75 2.93 8.00
CA ILE A 222 11.96 2.09 8.05
C ILE A 222 13.22 2.93 7.85
N VAL A 223 13.19 3.86 6.89
CA VAL A 223 14.32 4.79 6.66
C VAL A 223 14.57 5.66 7.88
N GLY A 224 13.52 6.15 8.55
CA GLY A 224 13.63 6.90 9.80
C GLY A 224 14.19 6.03 10.93
N GLU A 225 13.69 4.81 11.10
CA GLU A 225 14.14 3.87 12.12
C GLU A 225 15.60 3.44 11.97
N PHE A 226 16.13 3.42 10.74
CA PHE A 226 17.53 3.06 10.51
C PHE A 226 18.53 4.00 11.16
N GLN A 227 18.18 5.24 11.36
CA GLN A 227 19.14 6.26 11.80
C GLN A 227 18.79 6.90 13.14
N SER A 228 17.53 6.96 13.50
CA SER A 228 17.08 7.82 14.58
C SER A 228 16.28 7.13 15.68
N SER A 229 16.04 5.83 15.56
CA SER A 229 15.17 5.12 16.52
C SER A 229 15.95 4.21 17.45
N SER A 230 15.42 4.04 18.66
CA SER A 230 15.79 2.98 19.61
C SER A 230 14.81 1.81 19.57
N GLU A 231 13.74 1.92 18.80
CA GLU A 231 12.66 0.94 18.68
C GLU A 231 12.25 0.78 17.21
N GLY A 232 11.63 -0.32 16.90
CA GLY A 232 11.10 -0.62 15.56
C GLY A 232 11.81 -1.78 14.87
N LEU A 233 11.19 -2.29 13.81
CA LEU A 233 11.77 -3.36 13.00
C LEU A 233 13.00 -2.90 12.22
N GLY A 234 13.01 -1.62 11.78
CA GLY A 234 14.17 -1.00 11.16
C GLY A 234 15.36 -0.91 12.11
N PHE A 235 15.12 -0.55 13.37
CA PHE A 235 16.14 -0.57 14.41
C PHE A 235 16.71 -1.98 14.61
N LEU A 236 15.87 -3.02 14.69
CA LEU A 236 16.33 -4.41 14.80
C LEU A 236 17.20 -4.83 13.61
N ILE A 237 16.87 -4.39 12.39
CA ILE A 237 17.65 -4.67 11.18
C ILE A 237 19.04 -4.04 11.30
N VAL A 238 19.13 -2.76 11.64
CA VAL A 238 20.42 -2.05 11.77
C VAL A 238 21.23 -2.60 12.91
N ASN A 239 20.64 -2.76 14.09
CA ASN A 239 21.33 -3.30 15.26
C ASN A 239 21.85 -4.74 15.00
N GLY A 240 21.00 -5.60 14.43
CA GLY A 240 21.39 -6.96 14.07
C GLY A 240 22.54 -7.00 13.06
N SER A 241 22.55 -6.06 12.09
CA SER A 241 23.63 -5.96 11.09
C SER A 241 24.95 -5.49 11.71
N GLN A 242 24.91 -4.51 12.62
CA GLN A 242 26.09 -3.99 13.31
C GLN A 242 26.78 -5.02 14.19
N VAL A 243 26.00 -5.95 14.79
CA VAL A 243 26.53 -7.03 15.63
C VAL A 243 26.70 -8.36 14.88
N PHE A 244 26.60 -8.35 13.54
CA PHE A 244 26.72 -9.52 12.66
C PHE A 244 25.75 -10.67 12.99
N LYS A 245 24.58 -10.37 13.58
CA LYS A 245 23.50 -11.33 13.86
C LYS A 245 22.48 -11.34 12.72
N LEU A 246 22.86 -11.85 11.56
CA LEU A 246 22.00 -11.80 10.37
C LEU A 246 20.71 -12.62 10.49
N ASN A 247 20.65 -13.59 11.40
CA ASN A 247 19.40 -14.26 11.71
C ASN A 247 18.33 -13.27 12.25
N ILE A 248 18.74 -12.30 13.08
CA ILE A 248 17.85 -11.23 13.58
C ILE A 248 17.39 -10.33 12.42
N VAL A 249 18.34 -9.93 11.57
CA VAL A 249 18.06 -9.09 10.40
C VAL A 249 17.03 -9.75 9.49
N MET A 250 17.28 -11.00 9.10
CA MET A 250 16.37 -11.72 8.19
C MET A 250 15.02 -12.00 8.84
N THR A 251 14.99 -12.32 10.14
CA THR A 251 13.72 -12.47 10.88
C THR A 251 12.94 -11.17 10.92
N ALA A 252 13.58 -10.04 11.21
CA ALA A 252 12.93 -8.72 11.21
C ALA A 252 12.40 -8.35 9.81
N ILE A 253 13.13 -8.65 8.72
CA ILE A 253 12.68 -8.45 7.34
C ILE A 253 11.44 -9.31 7.04
N VAL A 254 11.40 -10.57 7.47
CA VAL A 254 10.22 -11.44 7.28
C VAL A 254 9.02 -10.90 8.04
N VAL A 255 9.19 -10.48 9.29
CA VAL A 255 8.11 -9.87 10.08
C VAL A 255 7.62 -8.58 9.43
N LEU A 256 8.53 -7.74 8.92
CA LEU A 256 8.20 -6.53 8.18
C LEU A 256 7.40 -6.83 6.91
N ALA A 257 7.80 -7.85 6.15
CA ALA A 257 7.08 -8.26 4.94
C ALA A 257 5.66 -8.75 5.26
N LEU A 258 5.50 -9.53 6.32
CA LEU A 258 4.18 -9.99 6.80
C LEU A 258 3.31 -8.81 7.26
N MET A 259 3.87 -7.88 8.02
CA MET A 259 3.18 -6.67 8.46
C MET A 259 2.74 -5.83 7.26
N SER A 260 3.63 -5.60 6.29
CA SER A 260 3.32 -4.88 5.05
C SER A 260 2.18 -5.55 4.27
N ALA A 261 2.22 -6.87 4.12
CA ALA A 261 1.16 -7.63 3.47
C ALA A 261 -0.18 -7.48 4.19
N LEU A 262 -0.20 -7.59 5.52
CA LEU A 262 -1.42 -7.40 6.32
C LEU A 262 -2.00 -6.00 6.15
N MET A 263 -1.16 -4.95 6.20
CA MET A 263 -1.58 -3.57 5.99
C MET A 263 -2.16 -3.37 4.58
N TYR A 264 -1.48 -3.90 3.55
CA TYR A 264 -1.97 -3.85 2.17
C TYR A 264 -3.33 -4.55 2.01
N PHE A 265 -3.49 -5.75 2.58
CA PHE A 265 -4.78 -6.47 2.54
C PHE A 265 -5.88 -5.73 3.29
N ALA A 266 -5.58 -5.07 4.40
CA ALA A 266 -6.54 -4.25 5.12
C ALA A 266 -7.07 -3.10 4.24
N ILE A 267 -6.16 -2.36 3.56
CA ILE A 267 -6.55 -1.31 2.61
C ILE A 267 -7.32 -1.87 1.41
N ALA A 268 -6.89 -3.02 0.85
CA ALA A 268 -7.59 -3.65 -0.26
C ALA A 268 -9.02 -4.11 0.11
N ARG A 269 -9.23 -4.53 1.37
CA ARG A 269 -10.58 -4.83 1.88
C ARG A 269 -11.43 -3.58 2.04
N LEU A 270 -10.84 -2.48 2.54
CA LEU A 270 -11.51 -1.19 2.61
C LEU A 270 -11.98 -0.72 1.22
N GLU A 271 -11.09 -0.82 0.22
CA GLU A 271 -11.44 -0.53 -1.18
C GLU A 271 -12.63 -1.34 -1.66
N ALA A 272 -12.62 -2.66 -1.45
CA ALA A 272 -13.70 -3.54 -1.90
C ALA A 272 -15.06 -3.14 -1.28
N VAL A 273 -15.07 -2.65 -0.05
CA VAL A 273 -16.28 -2.15 0.63
C VAL A 273 -16.73 -0.83 0.03
N VAL A 274 -15.82 0.12 -0.18
CA VAL A 274 -16.13 1.43 -0.74
C VAL A 274 -16.57 1.31 -2.21
N ALA A 275 -15.85 0.54 -3.03
CA ALA A 275 -16.17 0.37 -4.44
C ALA A 275 -17.57 -0.24 -4.69
N ARG A 276 -18.10 -1.02 -3.74
CA ARG A 276 -19.47 -1.54 -3.82
C ARG A 276 -20.55 -0.47 -3.67
N ARG A 277 -20.22 0.67 -3.06
CA ARG A 277 -21.17 1.79 -2.87
C ARG A 277 -21.21 2.75 -4.06
N TYR A 278 -20.20 2.68 -4.93
CA TYR A 278 -20.06 3.57 -6.09
C TYR A 278 -20.32 2.86 -7.44
N LYS A 279 -20.69 1.56 -7.41
CA LYS A 279 -21.28 0.83 -8.51
C LYS A 279 -22.80 0.84 -8.38
#